data_06938cb44cdf221e73530d8e87ab3412
#
_entry.id   06938cb44cdf221e73530d8e87ab3412
#
_cell.length_a   1.000
_cell.length_b   1.000
_cell.length_c   1.000
_cell.angle_alpha   90.00
_cell.angle_beta   90.00
_cell.angle_gamma   90.00
#
_symmetry.space_group_name_H-M   'P 1'
#
loop_
_entity.id
_entity.type
_entity.pdbx_description
1 polymer ?
#
loop_
_entity_poly.entity_id
_entity_poly.type
_entity_poly.pdbx_seq_one_letter_code
_entity_poly.pdbx_strand_id
1 'polypeptide(L)'
;MKTLKILQNEGIEIIFSTGRSYASSHRFALELGDCRYIINYNGARVFDFLENRVISQHTLPAKTVFDVLDFERAHALDTVFYHDDIIYNRGGQQHASFYENETYIDTDSITNWDAMTFTKALFIVPPEKSILYQDKAHAHFERVNIMTSASNYLEIMPEGVSKATGVEAVLERINVSPDEAMAVGDQLNDLAMLNLVGTSFIMENATPQLKEQFDSSRIIPSNAEDGVHQMLTRYFDL
;
A
#
# COMPACT_ATOMS: atom_id res chain seq x y z
N MET A 1 5.85 -19.96 4.54
CA MET A 1 7.27 -19.63 4.87
C MET A 1 8.26 -20.61 4.21
N LYS A 2 8.22 -21.92 4.42
CA LYS A 2 9.17 -22.87 3.81
C LYS A 2 9.18 -22.82 2.29
N THR A 3 8.02 -22.74 1.65
CA THR A 3 7.86 -22.67 0.18
C THR A 3 8.55 -21.43 -0.41
N LEU A 4 8.39 -20.24 0.20
CA LEU A 4 9.05 -19.03 -0.28
C LEU A 4 10.57 -19.13 -0.20
N LYS A 5 11.12 -19.74 0.86
CA LYS A 5 12.56 -20.00 0.96
C LYS A 5 13.08 -20.96 -0.11
N ILE A 6 12.31 -21.98 -0.48
CA ILE A 6 12.68 -22.87 -1.57
C ILE A 6 12.77 -22.07 -2.87
N LEU A 7 11.76 -21.27 -3.19
CA LEU A 7 11.73 -20.44 -4.39
C LEU A 7 12.86 -19.41 -4.43
N GLN A 8 13.18 -18.78 -3.30
CA GLN A 8 14.34 -17.88 -3.20
C GLN A 8 15.66 -18.58 -3.49
N ASN A 9 15.85 -19.84 -3.02
CA ASN A 9 17.03 -20.64 -3.32
C ASN A 9 17.12 -21.02 -4.81
N GLU A 10 15.98 -21.07 -5.52
CA GLU A 10 15.91 -21.26 -6.97
C GLU A 10 16.07 -19.95 -7.76
N GLY A 11 16.37 -18.84 -7.07
CA GLY A 11 16.61 -17.54 -7.69
C GLY A 11 15.34 -16.70 -7.97
N ILE A 12 14.21 -17.05 -7.38
CA ILE A 12 12.98 -16.27 -7.50
C ILE A 12 13.00 -15.15 -6.45
N GLU A 13 12.95 -13.91 -6.91
CA GLU A 13 12.86 -12.73 -6.03
C GLU A 13 11.46 -12.63 -5.41
N ILE A 14 11.39 -12.51 -4.10
CA ILE A 14 10.14 -12.31 -3.37
C ILE A 14 9.98 -10.84 -3.00
N ILE A 15 8.90 -10.22 -3.47
CA ILE A 15 8.58 -8.82 -3.24
C ILE A 15 7.34 -8.75 -2.34
N PHE A 16 7.41 -7.97 -1.26
CA PHE A 16 6.28 -7.73 -0.37
C PHE A 16 5.66 -6.37 -0.67
N SER A 17 4.38 -6.36 -1.13
CA SER A 17 3.65 -5.13 -1.49
C SER A 17 2.45 -4.90 -0.58
N THR A 18 2.39 -3.72 0.05
CA THR A 18 1.37 -3.39 1.06
C THR A 18 0.97 -1.91 1.06
N GLY A 19 -0.25 -1.62 1.52
CA GLY A 19 -0.70 -0.25 1.83
C GLY A 19 -0.15 0.30 3.14
N ARG A 20 0.49 -0.55 3.97
CA ARG A 20 1.03 -0.17 5.28
C ARG A 20 2.29 0.70 5.16
N SER A 21 2.62 1.41 6.27
CA SER A 21 3.92 2.05 6.45
C SER A 21 5.05 1.01 6.53
N TYR A 22 6.29 1.47 6.34
CA TYR A 22 7.46 0.62 6.56
C TYR A 22 7.53 0.17 8.02
N ALA A 23 7.36 1.09 8.97
CA ALA A 23 7.41 0.78 10.41
C ALA A 23 6.43 -0.33 10.83
N SER A 24 5.23 -0.35 10.25
CA SER A 24 4.21 -1.36 10.57
C SER A 24 4.34 -2.67 9.78
N SER A 25 5.13 -2.71 8.73
CA SER A 25 5.19 -3.85 7.79
C SER A 25 6.55 -4.51 7.66
N HIS A 26 7.66 -3.83 7.99
CA HIS A 26 9.01 -4.38 7.81
C HIS A 26 9.24 -5.71 8.54
N ARG A 27 8.61 -5.91 9.71
CA ARG A 27 8.67 -7.18 10.44
C ARG A 27 8.19 -8.37 9.62
N PHE A 28 7.14 -8.19 8.81
CA PHE A 28 6.64 -9.26 7.94
C PHE A 28 7.61 -9.59 6.81
N ALA A 29 8.27 -8.57 6.25
CA ALA A 29 9.31 -8.78 5.26
C ALA A 29 10.51 -9.55 5.86
N LEU A 30 10.89 -9.25 7.11
CA LEU A 30 11.93 -10.00 7.83
C LEU A 30 11.50 -11.44 8.13
N GLU A 31 10.24 -11.68 8.49
CA GLU A 31 9.70 -13.02 8.72
C GLU A 31 9.67 -13.85 7.43
N LEU A 32 9.44 -13.22 6.27
CA LEU A 32 9.53 -13.88 4.96
C LEU A 32 10.97 -14.35 4.64
N GLY A 33 11.97 -13.87 5.38
CA GLY A 33 13.38 -14.16 5.17
C GLY A 33 13.84 -13.65 3.79
N ASP A 34 15.03 -13.14 3.68
CA ASP A 34 15.69 -12.68 2.44
C ASP A 34 14.83 -11.89 1.43
N CYS A 35 13.67 -11.37 1.87
CA CYS A 35 12.85 -10.47 1.06
C CYS A 35 13.63 -9.16 0.90
N ARG A 36 14.16 -8.94 -0.30
CA ARG A 36 15.00 -7.77 -0.57
C ARG A 36 14.20 -6.49 -0.70
N TYR A 37 13.01 -6.55 -1.30
CA TYR A 37 12.22 -5.36 -1.60
C TYR A 37 10.90 -5.36 -0.85
N ILE A 38 10.59 -4.22 -0.23
CA ILE A 38 9.27 -3.94 0.31
C ILE A 38 8.68 -2.70 -0.37
N ILE A 39 7.44 -2.85 -0.84
CA ILE A 39 6.65 -1.80 -1.43
C ILE A 39 5.62 -1.36 -0.39
N ASN A 40 5.73 -0.11 0.05
CA ASN A 40 4.86 0.48 1.07
C ASN A 40 3.91 1.52 0.47
N TYR A 41 2.89 1.92 1.26
CA TYR A 41 1.97 2.99 0.92
C TYR A 41 1.35 2.80 -0.47
N ASN A 42 0.88 1.58 -0.78
CA ASN A 42 0.29 1.24 -2.08
C ASN A 42 1.17 1.60 -3.29
N GLY A 43 2.49 1.46 -3.17
CA GLY A 43 3.44 1.74 -4.25
C GLY A 43 4.15 3.09 -4.14
N ALA A 44 3.75 3.95 -3.21
CA ALA A 44 4.37 5.28 -3.08
C ALA A 44 5.81 5.25 -2.57
N ARG A 45 6.23 4.17 -1.91
CA ARG A 45 7.61 4.02 -1.41
C ARG A 45 8.09 2.59 -1.61
N VAL A 46 9.30 2.46 -2.16
CA VAL A 46 9.99 1.16 -2.32
C VAL A 46 11.31 1.21 -1.57
N PHE A 47 11.52 0.25 -0.68
CA PHE A 47 12.74 0.12 0.12
C PHE A 47 13.51 -1.14 -0.28
N ASP A 48 14.83 -1.01 -0.46
CA ASP A 48 15.78 -2.11 -0.70
C ASP A 48 16.51 -2.43 0.60
N PHE A 49 16.26 -3.61 1.18
CA PHE A 49 16.90 -4.06 2.41
C PHE A 49 18.40 -4.35 2.25
N LEU A 50 18.83 -4.80 1.08
CA LEU A 50 20.24 -5.11 0.83
C LEU A 50 21.07 -3.82 0.77
N GLU A 51 20.56 -2.79 0.10
CA GLU A 51 21.21 -1.49 0.02
C GLU A 51 20.86 -0.56 1.17
N ASN A 52 19.91 -0.97 2.04
CA ASN A 52 19.40 -0.21 3.17
C ASN A 52 18.98 1.22 2.79
N ARG A 53 18.23 1.37 1.70
CA ARG A 53 17.78 2.68 1.21
C ARG A 53 16.44 2.62 0.48
N VAL A 54 15.80 3.76 0.43
CA VAL A 54 14.64 3.99 -0.45
C VAL A 54 15.13 4.10 -1.89
N ILE A 55 14.55 3.32 -2.81
CA ILE A 55 14.87 3.33 -4.23
C ILE A 55 13.84 4.06 -5.09
N SER A 56 12.61 4.18 -4.59
CA SER A 56 11.54 4.97 -5.21
C SER A 56 10.66 5.58 -4.12
N GLN A 57 10.32 6.86 -4.29
CA GLN A 57 9.40 7.54 -3.38
C GLN A 57 8.60 8.61 -4.14
N HIS A 58 7.29 8.57 -3.98
CA HIS A 58 6.33 9.55 -4.47
C HIS A 58 5.70 10.27 -3.28
N THR A 59 5.59 11.58 -3.38
CA THR A 59 5.02 12.43 -2.33
C THR A 59 3.92 13.33 -2.87
N LEU A 60 3.00 13.72 -2.00
CA LEU A 60 1.98 14.69 -2.32
C LEU A 60 2.63 16.06 -2.62
N PRO A 61 2.20 16.75 -3.68
CA PRO A 61 2.61 18.14 -3.91
C PRO A 61 2.25 19.04 -2.72
N ALA A 62 3.06 20.05 -2.43
CA ALA A 62 2.81 20.98 -1.32
C ALA A 62 1.40 21.61 -1.39
N LYS A 63 0.95 22.01 -2.60
CA LYS A 63 -0.42 22.50 -2.80
C LYS A 63 -1.46 21.50 -2.28
N THR A 64 -1.32 20.22 -2.59
CA THR A 64 -2.25 19.17 -2.16
C THR A 64 -2.29 19.06 -0.63
N VAL A 65 -1.16 19.24 0.05
CA VAL A 65 -1.12 19.23 1.53
C VAL A 65 -1.99 20.34 2.10
N PHE A 66 -1.93 21.54 1.53
CA PHE A 66 -2.82 22.64 1.94
C PHE A 66 -4.29 22.37 1.59
N ASP A 67 -4.56 21.82 0.43
CA ASP A 67 -5.92 21.42 0.04
C ASP A 67 -6.49 20.36 1.03
N VAL A 68 -5.64 19.44 1.54
CA VAL A 68 -6.01 18.47 2.59
C VAL A 68 -6.37 19.17 3.90
N LEU A 69 -5.55 20.13 4.33
CA LEU A 69 -5.82 20.90 5.55
C LEU A 69 -7.11 21.75 5.43
N ASP A 70 -7.39 22.28 4.25
CA ASP A 70 -8.63 23.03 3.99
C ASP A 70 -9.85 22.12 3.99
N PHE A 71 -9.75 20.93 3.40
CA PHE A 71 -10.80 19.91 3.41
C PHE A 71 -11.08 19.40 4.84
N GLU A 72 -10.04 19.11 5.62
CA GLU A 72 -10.14 18.77 7.05
C GLU A 72 -10.96 19.79 7.81
N ARG A 73 -10.58 21.09 7.69
CA ARG A 73 -11.27 22.19 8.39
C ARG A 73 -12.73 22.36 7.94
N ALA A 74 -12.98 22.30 6.64
CA ALA A 74 -14.31 22.48 6.07
C ALA A 74 -15.29 21.39 6.50
N HIS A 75 -14.79 20.19 6.81
CA HIS A 75 -15.61 19.02 7.12
C HIS A 75 -15.46 18.51 8.56
N ALA A 76 -14.61 19.16 9.38
CA ALA A 76 -14.30 18.77 10.75
C ALA A 76 -13.91 17.26 10.84
N LEU A 77 -13.02 16.84 9.95
CA LEU A 77 -12.51 15.47 9.89
C LEU A 77 -11.19 15.37 10.66
N ASP A 78 -10.90 14.21 11.20
CA ASP A 78 -9.56 13.89 11.67
C ASP A 78 -8.69 13.47 10.49
N THR A 79 -7.47 14.04 10.43
CA THR A 79 -6.51 13.80 9.34
C THR A 79 -5.22 13.23 9.88
N VAL A 80 -4.67 12.28 9.15
CA VAL A 80 -3.39 11.65 9.42
C VAL A 80 -2.48 11.85 8.20
N PHE A 81 -1.29 12.40 8.40
CA PHE A 81 -0.27 12.55 7.37
C PHE A 81 0.89 11.58 7.64
N TYR A 82 1.42 11.02 6.57
CA TYR A 82 2.56 10.10 6.62
C TYR A 82 3.77 10.72 5.94
N HIS A 83 4.83 10.92 6.73
CA HIS A 83 6.14 11.38 6.26
C HIS A 83 7.21 10.38 6.69
N ASP A 84 7.78 9.68 5.73
CA ASP A 84 8.66 8.55 5.97
C ASP A 84 8.00 7.49 6.90
N ASP A 85 8.54 7.30 8.10
CA ASP A 85 7.99 6.37 9.10
C ASP A 85 7.34 7.10 10.29
N ILE A 86 7.06 8.39 10.10
CA ILE A 86 6.44 9.25 11.11
C ILE A 86 5.01 9.56 10.69
N ILE A 87 4.11 9.48 11.65
CA ILE A 87 2.71 9.82 11.50
C ILE A 87 2.46 11.16 12.19
N TYR A 88 1.85 12.08 11.45
CA TYR A 88 1.42 13.37 11.97
C TYR A 88 -0.09 13.39 12.04
N ASN A 89 -0.63 13.59 13.23
CA ASN A 89 -2.06 13.77 13.44
C ASN A 89 -2.31 14.75 14.57
N ARG A 90 -3.49 15.37 14.61
CA ARG A 90 -3.85 16.26 15.68
C ARG A 90 -3.99 15.50 17.00
N GLY A 91 -3.33 16.02 18.07
CA GLY A 91 -3.29 15.36 19.37
C GLY A 91 -2.27 14.21 19.47
N GLY A 92 -1.46 13.96 18.44
CA GLY A 92 -0.35 13.00 18.50
C GLY A 92 -0.80 11.60 18.90
N GLN A 93 -0.16 11.02 19.90
CA GLN A 93 -0.42 9.64 20.36
C GLN A 93 -1.84 9.36 20.86
N GLN A 94 -2.67 10.36 21.12
CA GLN A 94 -4.05 10.14 21.58
C GLN A 94 -4.92 9.39 20.55
N HIS A 95 -4.53 9.42 19.27
CA HIS A 95 -5.15 8.69 18.17
C HIS A 95 -4.31 7.50 17.69
N ALA A 96 -3.31 7.10 18.44
CA ALA A 96 -2.27 6.10 18.11
C ALA A 96 -2.75 4.64 18.11
N SER A 97 -3.96 4.36 17.66
CA SER A 97 -4.48 2.99 17.61
C SER A 97 -4.26 2.26 16.28
N PHE A 98 -3.56 2.89 15.31
CA PHE A 98 -3.50 2.32 13.98
C PHE A 98 -2.55 1.13 13.88
N TYR A 99 -1.31 1.26 14.37
CA TYR A 99 -0.32 0.20 14.32
C TYR A 99 0.71 0.34 15.45
N GLU A 100 1.14 -0.78 15.99
CA GLU A 100 2.29 -0.84 16.90
C GLU A 100 3.57 -0.42 16.15
N ASN A 101 4.50 0.22 16.85
CA ASN A 101 5.82 0.66 16.36
C ASN A 101 5.85 1.88 15.40
N GLU A 102 4.78 2.65 15.30
CA GLU A 102 4.80 3.92 14.58
C GLU A 102 5.10 5.09 15.52
N THR A 103 5.82 6.08 15.01
CA THR A 103 6.07 7.33 15.74
C THR A 103 5.01 8.37 15.40
N TYR A 104 4.36 8.94 16.40
CA TYR A 104 3.31 9.93 16.23
C TYR A 104 3.77 11.31 16.69
N ILE A 105 3.54 12.32 15.85
CA ILE A 105 3.83 13.72 16.13
C ILE A 105 2.55 14.54 15.96
N ASP A 106 2.32 15.48 16.87
CA ASP A 106 1.18 16.39 16.77
C ASP A 106 1.36 17.36 15.60
N THR A 107 0.34 17.43 14.72
CA THR A 107 0.32 18.38 13.60
C THR A 107 0.44 19.83 14.04
N ASP A 108 0.00 20.18 15.24
CA ASP A 108 0.13 21.53 15.80
C ASP A 108 1.60 21.92 16.06
N SER A 109 2.51 20.94 16.09
CA SER A 109 3.95 21.18 16.20
C SER A 109 4.61 21.57 14.87
N ILE A 110 3.95 21.39 13.74
CA ILE A 110 4.49 21.72 12.41
C ILE A 110 4.44 23.24 12.21
N THR A 111 5.60 23.89 12.23
CA THR A 111 5.72 25.34 12.03
C THR A 111 5.91 25.74 10.57
N ASN A 112 6.36 24.80 9.72
CA ASN A 112 6.64 25.06 8.32
C ASN A 112 6.12 23.90 7.45
N TRP A 113 4.86 23.96 7.07
CA TRP A 113 4.21 22.98 6.21
C TRP A 113 4.79 22.92 4.79
N ASP A 114 5.31 24.06 4.28
CA ASP A 114 5.92 24.12 2.95
C ASP A 114 7.21 23.29 2.83
N ALA A 115 7.90 23.07 3.94
CA ALA A 115 9.11 22.26 3.98
C ALA A 115 8.83 20.76 4.18
N MET A 116 7.57 20.40 4.48
CA MET A 116 7.18 19.01 4.68
C MET A 116 6.78 18.33 3.38
N THR A 117 7.16 17.06 3.27
CA THR A 117 6.71 16.18 2.19
C THR A 117 5.96 15.01 2.80
N PHE A 118 4.81 14.67 2.27
CA PHE A 118 4.01 13.56 2.78
C PHE A 118 3.79 12.52 1.69
N THR A 119 3.98 11.26 2.05
CA THR A 119 3.76 10.12 1.14
C THR A 119 2.27 9.90 0.90
N LYS A 120 1.44 10.11 1.93
CA LYS A 120 -0.03 10.10 1.84
C LYS A 120 -0.66 10.93 2.94
N ALA A 121 -1.92 11.31 2.73
CA ALA A 121 -2.82 11.78 3.78
C ALA A 121 -4.01 10.81 3.89
N LEU A 122 -4.60 10.72 5.08
CA LEU A 122 -5.74 9.85 5.36
C LEU A 122 -6.76 10.64 6.20
N PHE A 123 -7.99 10.72 5.72
CA PHE A 123 -9.10 11.21 6.52
C PHE A 123 -9.81 10.05 7.23
N ILE A 124 -10.12 10.25 8.51
CA ILE A 124 -11.00 9.37 9.27
C ILE A 124 -12.42 9.88 9.08
N VAL A 125 -13.23 9.11 8.37
CA VAL A 125 -14.62 9.47 8.02
C VAL A 125 -15.59 8.55 8.75
N PRO A 126 -16.81 9.02 9.07
CA PRO A 126 -17.86 8.12 9.56
C PRO A 126 -18.16 7.03 8.51
N PRO A 127 -18.18 5.74 8.87
CA PRO A 127 -18.36 4.64 7.90
C PRO A 127 -19.61 4.79 7.05
N GLU A 128 -20.72 5.25 7.63
CA GLU A 128 -22.00 5.46 6.96
C GLU A 128 -21.97 6.65 5.96
N LYS A 129 -20.95 7.48 6.01
CA LYS A 129 -20.73 8.64 5.12
C LYS A 129 -19.52 8.46 4.19
N SER A 130 -18.91 7.30 4.16
CA SER A 130 -17.67 7.05 3.39
C SER A 130 -17.85 7.41 1.92
N ILE A 131 -18.94 6.97 1.26
CA ILE A 131 -19.23 7.30 -0.14
C ILE A 131 -19.41 8.81 -0.33
N LEU A 132 -20.15 9.47 0.56
CA LEU A 132 -20.36 10.91 0.49
C LEU A 132 -19.03 11.69 0.55
N TYR A 133 -18.12 11.29 1.44
CA TYR A 133 -16.83 11.94 1.55
C TYR A 133 -15.89 11.60 0.40
N GLN A 134 -16.00 10.40 -0.17
CA GLN A 134 -15.29 10.04 -1.39
C GLN A 134 -15.73 10.94 -2.57
N ASP A 135 -17.02 11.14 -2.78
CA ASP A 135 -17.55 12.02 -3.83
C ASP A 135 -17.09 13.47 -3.62
N LYS A 136 -17.14 13.97 -2.37
CA LYS A 136 -16.65 15.30 -2.04
C LYS A 136 -15.15 15.45 -2.29
N ALA A 137 -14.36 14.44 -1.96
CA ALA A 137 -12.92 14.44 -2.20
C ALA A 137 -12.62 14.45 -3.71
N HIS A 138 -13.32 13.63 -4.52
CA HIS A 138 -13.17 13.66 -5.98
C HIS A 138 -13.54 15.02 -6.59
N ALA A 139 -14.49 15.75 -5.99
CA ALA A 139 -14.86 17.09 -6.44
C ALA A 139 -13.88 18.18 -5.97
N HIS A 140 -13.11 17.94 -4.92
CA HIS A 140 -12.21 18.92 -4.29
C HIS A 140 -10.76 18.78 -4.74
N PHE A 141 -10.25 17.54 -4.83
CA PHE A 141 -8.85 17.28 -5.14
C PHE A 141 -8.64 17.01 -6.62
N GLU A 142 -7.59 17.64 -7.17
CA GLU A 142 -7.10 17.40 -8.52
C GLU A 142 -5.74 16.70 -8.47
N ARG A 143 -5.45 15.86 -9.46
CA ARG A 143 -4.15 15.22 -9.65
C ARG A 143 -3.67 14.41 -8.44
N VAL A 144 -4.59 13.65 -7.87
CA VAL A 144 -4.35 12.69 -6.79
C VAL A 144 -5.09 11.39 -7.07
N ASN A 145 -4.62 10.31 -6.46
CA ASN A 145 -5.41 9.09 -6.34
C ASN A 145 -6.17 9.10 -5.02
N ILE A 146 -7.48 8.87 -5.09
CA ILE A 146 -8.36 8.76 -3.93
C ILE A 146 -8.76 7.30 -3.79
N MET A 147 -8.52 6.73 -2.63
CA MET A 147 -8.83 5.32 -2.35
C MET A 147 -9.44 5.15 -0.96
N THR A 148 -10.22 4.09 -0.82
CA THR A 148 -10.79 3.67 0.46
C THR A 148 -10.09 2.39 0.89
N SER A 149 -9.37 2.41 2.00
CA SER A 149 -8.64 1.24 2.51
C SER A 149 -9.41 0.51 3.63
N ALA A 150 -10.39 1.17 4.22
CA ALA A 150 -11.36 0.61 5.16
C ALA A 150 -12.66 1.43 5.08
N SER A 151 -13.72 0.95 5.73
CA SER A 151 -15.03 1.64 5.69
C SER A 151 -15.01 3.08 6.22
N ASN A 152 -13.99 3.42 7.02
CA ASN A 152 -13.83 4.74 7.63
C ASN A 152 -12.54 5.46 7.21
N TYR A 153 -11.77 4.93 6.25
CA TYR A 153 -10.49 5.51 5.81
C TYR A 153 -10.55 5.95 4.36
N LEU A 154 -10.40 7.25 4.15
CA LEU A 154 -10.30 7.86 2.84
C LEU A 154 -8.87 8.38 2.65
N GLU A 155 -8.13 7.76 1.75
CA GLU A 155 -6.72 8.04 1.50
C GLU A 155 -6.55 8.95 0.29
N ILE A 156 -5.67 9.95 0.44
CA ILE A 156 -5.20 10.83 -0.63
C ILE A 156 -3.75 10.45 -0.91
N MET A 157 -3.52 9.97 -2.13
CA MET A 157 -2.23 9.48 -2.61
C MET A 157 -1.72 10.34 -3.77
N PRO A 158 -0.41 10.39 -4.04
CA PRO A 158 0.10 11.03 -5.23
C PRO A 158 -0.54 10.49 -6.52
N GLU A 159 -0.70 11.34 -7.52
CA GLU A 159 -1.27 10.97 -8.82
C GLU A 159 -0.49 9.83 -9.49
N GLY A 160 -1.19 8.87 -10.06
CA GLY A 160 -0.59 7.74 -10.79
C GLY A 160 0.06 6.66 -9.91
N VAL A 161 0.07 6.83 -8.59
CA VAL A 161 0.63 5.84 -7.67
C VAL A 161 -0.36 4.71 -7.42
N SER A 162 0.12 3.49 -7.56
CA SER A 162 -0.60 2.25 -7.26
C SER A 162 0.42 1.16 -6.87
N LYS A 163 -0.03 0.00 -6.41
CA LYS A 163 0.88 -1.13 -6.17
C LYS A 163 1.65 -1.53 -7.44
N ALA A 164 1.07 -1.33 -8.63
CA ALA A 164 1.76 -1.56 -9.90
C ALA A 164 3.00 -0.67 -10.04
N THR A 165 2.90 0.63 -9.73
CA THR A 165 4.03 1.58 -9.83
C THR A 165 5.22 1.12 -8.97
N GLY A 166 4.95 0.63 -7.76
CA GLY A 166 6.00 0.09 -6.89
C GLY A 166 6.61 -1.20 -7.45
N VAL A 167 5.80 -2.09 -8.03
CA VAL A 167 6.26 -3.31 -8.68
C VAL A 167 7.11 -2.98 -9.90
N GLU A 168 6.67 -2.07 -10.76
CA GLU A 168 7.44 -1.59 -11.92
C GLU A 168 8.83 -1.09 -11.51
N ALA A 169 8.91 -0.26 -10.46
CA ALA A 169 10.18 0.25 -9.96
C ALA A 169 11.15 -0.85 -9.50
N VAL A 170 10.61 -1.95 -8.91
CA VAL A 170 11.44 -3.11 -8.55
C VAL A 170 11.82 -3.90 -9.79
N LEU A 171 10.89 -4.21 -10.68
CA LEU A 171 11.15 -5.00 -11.89
C LEU A 171 12.19 -4.31 -12.79
N GLU A 172 12.10 -3.00 -12.98
CA GLU A 172 13.12 -2.21 -13.69
C GLU A 172 14.49 -2.32 -12.99
N ARG A 173 14.51 -2.24 -11.66
CA ARG A 173 15.74 -2.32 -10.87
C ARG A 173 16.47 -3.65 -11.02
N ILE A 174 15.71 -4.75 -11.13
CA ILE A 174 16.28 -6.11 -11.28
C ILE A 174 16.32 -6.59 -12.73
N ASN A 175 15.90 -5.74 -13.67
CA ASN A 175 15.86 -6.04 -15.12
C ASN A 175 15.05 -7.30 -15.45
N VAL A 176 13.84 -7.39 -14.88
CA VAL A 176 12.85 -8.46 -15.11
C VAL A 176 11.63 -7.87 -15.82
N SER A 177 11.13 -8.55 -16.85
CA SER A 177 9.90 -8.14 -17.53
C SER A 177 8.67 -8.37 -16.64
N PRO A 178 7.64 -7.51 -16.70
CA PRO A 178 6.35 -7.81 -16.06
C PRO A 178 5.77 -9.18 -16.43
N ASP A 179 5.99 -9.65 -17.66
CA ASP A 179 5.53 -10.96 -18.11
C ASP A 179 6.19 -12.14 -17.38
N GLU A 180 7.36 -11.93 -16.79
CA GLU A 180 8.10 -12.91 -15.97
C GLU A 180 7.74 -12.84 -14.48
N ALA A 181 6.87 -11.90 -14.11
CA ALA A 181 6.45 -11.70 -12.72
C ALA A 181 5.11 -12.38 -12.43
N MET A 182 4.97 -12.79 -11.16
CA MET A 182 3.72 -13.32 -10.60
C MET A 182 3.26 -12.45 -9.45
N ALA A 183 1.94 -12.23 -9.32
CA ALA A 183 1.35 -11.53 -8.19
C ALA A 183 0.17 -12.28 -7.59
N VAL A 184 -0.05 -12.10 -6.29
CA VAL A 184 -1.22 -12.57 -5.55
C VAL A 184 -1.82 -11.39 -4.79
N GLY A 185 -3.14 -11.25 -4.83
CA GLY A 185 -3.84 -10.16 -4.15
C GLY A 185 -5.23 -10.53 -3.67
N ASP A 186 -5.82 -9.68 -2.81
CA ASP A 186 -7.14 -9.90 -2.21
C ASP A 186 -8.00 -8.62 -2.09
N GLN A 187 -7.46 -7.44 -2.40
CA GLN A 187 -8.15 -6.17 -2.29
C GLN A 187 -8.12 -5.38 -3.61
N LEU A 188 -9.03 -4.42 -3.78
CA LEU A 188 -9.08 -3.59 -4.99
C LEU A 188 -7.80 -2.79 -5.27
N ASN A 189 -7.03 -2.45 -4.25
CA ASN A 189 -5.73 -1.80 -4.42
C ASN A 189 -4.65 -2.72 -5.04
N ASP A 190 -4.93 -4.03 -5.15
CA ASP A 190 -4.08 -5.00 -5.85
C ASP A 190 -4.35 -5.04 -7.36
N LEU A 191 -5.52 -4.56 -7.81
CA LEU A 191 -6.01 -4.71 -9.19
C LEU A 191 -4.99 -4.26 -10.23
N ALA A 192 -4.38 -3.09 -10.04
CA ALA A 192 -3.38 -2.57 -10.98
C ALA A 192 -2.14 -3.48 -11.06
N MET A 193 -1.64 -3.98 -9.92
CA MET A 193 -0.52 -4.91 -9.85
C MET A 193 -0.86 -6.27 -10.49
N LEU A 194 -2.06 -6.80 -10.21
CA LEU A 194 -2.52 -8.07 -10.77
C LEU A 194 -2.70 -8.03 -12.30
N ASN A 195 -3.02 -6.85 -12.85
CA ASN A 195 -3.11 -6.64 -14.30
C ASN A 195 -1.76 -6.32 -14.96
N LEU A 196 -0.76 -5.90 -14.20
CA LEU A 196 0.57 -5.58 -14.70
C LEU A 196 1.37 -6.85 -15.04
N VAL A 197 1.28 -7.87 -14.19
CA VAL A 197 2.15 -9.05 -14.24
C VAL A 197 1.64 -10.13 -15.19
N GLY A 198 2.55 -10.94 -15.75
CA GLY A 198 2.21 -12.03 -16.65
C GLY A 198 1.36 -13.13 -16.02
N THR A 199 1.54 -13.39 -14.72
CA THR A 199 0.75 -14.38 -13.97
C THR A 199 0.17 -13.76 -12.71
N SER A 200 -1.16 -13.83 -12.55
CA SER A 200 -1.80 -13.31 -11.33
C SER A 200 -2.84 -14.25 -10.76
N PHE A 201 -2.94 -14.29 -9.44
CA PHE A 201 -3.89 -15.06 -8.67
C PHE A 201 -4.62 -14.22 -7.65
N ILE A 202 -5.88 -14.57 -7.41
CA ILE A 202 -6.78 -13.87 -6.49
C ILE A 202 -7.14 -14.83 -5.36
N MET A 203 -7.02 -14.35 -4.11
CA MET A 203 -7.40 -15.15 -2.94
C MET A 203 -8.91 -15.39 -2.90
N GLU A 204 -9.37 -16.58 -2.42
CA GLU A 204 -10.81 -16.83 -2.26
C GLU A 204 -11.48 -15.86 -1.26
N ASN A 205 -10.73 -15.39 -0.25
CA ASN A 205 -11.20 -14.37 0.68
C ASN A 205 -11.12 -12.93 0.12
N ALA A 206 -10.80 -12.75 -1.17
CA ALA A 206 -10.77 -11.44 -1.80
C ALA A 206 -12.16 -10.80 -1.86
N THR A 207 -12.17 -9.46 -1.97
CA THR A 207 -13.42 -8.70 -2.13
C THR A 207 -14.18 -9.16 -3.38
N PRO A 208 -15.52 -9.21 -3.35
CA PRO A 208 -16.33 -9.58 -4.52
C PRO A 208 -15.98 -8.74 -5.75
N GLN A 209 -15.80 -7.43 -5.56
CA GLN A 209 -15.47 -6.49 -6.63
C GLN A 209 -14.14 -6.82 -7.32
N LEU A 210 -13.14 -7.32 -6.58
CA LEU A 210 -11.88 -7.78 -7.19
C LEU A 210 -12.08 -9.10 -7.94
N LYS A 211 -12.78 -10.07 -7.35
CA LYS A 211 -13.03 -11.37 -7.97
C LYS A 211 -13.78 -11.25 -9.31
N GLU A 212 -14.71 -10.31 -9.42
CA GLU A 212 -15.46 -10.04 -10.65
C GLU A 212 -14.59 -9.55 -11.82
N GLN A 213 -13.37 -9.06 -11.57
CA GLN A 213 -12.44 -8.59 -12.61
C GLN A 213 -11.64 -9.71 -13.26
N PHE A 214 -11.68 -10.93 -12.72
CA PHE A 214 -10.83 -12.04 -13.16
C PHE A 214 -11.62 -13.33 -13.41
N ASP A 215 -11.07 -14.18 -14.28
CA ASP A 215 -11.61 -15.51 -14.48
C ASP A 215 -11.48 -16.36 -13.20
N SER A 216 -12.49 -17.19 -12.94
CA SER A 216 -12.53 -18.05 -11.75
C SER A 216 -11.37 -19.04 -11.66
N SER A 217 -10.72 -19.38 -12.76
CA SER A 217 -9.52 -20.23 -12.79
C SER A 217 -8.31 -19.59 -12.11
N ARG A 218 -8.33 -18.27 -11.90
CA ARG A 218 -7.28 -17.53 -11.16
C ARG A 218 -7.53 -17.45 -9.66
N ILE A 219 -8.67 -17.95 -9.17
CA ILE A 219 -9.00 -17.93 -7.75
C ILE A 219 -8.31 -19.12 -7.07
N ILE A 220 -7.52 -18.80 -6.05
CA ILE A 220 -6.80 -19.78 -5.23
C ILE A 220 -7.43 -19.87 -3.83
N PRO A 221 -7.19 -20.95 -3.06
CA PRO A 221 -7.78 -21.08 -1.72
C PRO A 221 -7.51 -19.87 -0.83
N SER A 222 -8.33 -19.71 0.22
CA SER A 222 -8.29 -18.59 1.14
C SER A 222 -6.98 -18.56 1.96
N ASN A 223 -6.72 -17.43 2.62
CA ASN A 223 -5.63 -17.31 3.58
C ASN A 223 -5.78 -18.25 4.78
N ALA A 224 -7.02 -18.61 5.18
CA ALA A 224 -7.29 -19.56 6.24
C ALA A 224 -6.90 -21.01 5.87
N GLU A 225 -6.71 -21.27 4.59
CA GLU A 225 -6.36 -22.57 4.02
C GLU A 225 -4.92 -22.61 3.48
N ASP A 226 -4.08 -21.64 3.84
CA ASP A 226 -2.71 -21.50 3.30
C ASP A 226 -2.66 -21.41 1.77
N GLY A 227 -3.63 -20.73 1.15
CA GLY A 227 -3.86 -20.72 -0.29
C GLY A 227 -2.64 -20.36 -1.14
N VAL A 228 -1.84 -19.38 -0.71
CA VAL A 228 -0.59 -19.02 -1.41
C VAL A 228 0.40 -20.21 -1.41
N HIS A 229 0.55 -20.89 -0.27
CA HIS A 229 1.42 -22.07 -0.19
C HIS A 229 0.95 -23.18 -1.14
N GLN A 230 -0.36 -23.51 -1.13
CA GLN A 230 -0.92 -24.53 -1.99
C GLN A 230 -0.73 -24.19 -3.47
N MET A 231 -0.99 -22.94 -3.84
CA MET A 231 -0.83 -22.46 -5.21
C MET A 231 0.62 -22.56 -5.67
N LEU A 232 1.57 -22.05 -4.88
CA LEU A 232 2.99 -22.07 -5.22
C LEU A 232 3.53 -23.50 -5.34
N THR A 233 3.16 -24.40 -4.40
CA THR A 233 3.54 -25.80 -4.43
C THR A 233 3.06 -26.49 -5.71
N ARG A 234 1.81 -26.23 -6.12
CA ARG A 234 1.26 -26.78 -7.35
C ARG A 234 1.85 -26.17 -8.61
N TYR A 235 2.08 -24.85 -8.60
CA TYR A 235 2.57 -24.14 -9.79
C TYR A 235 4.03 -24.47 -10.12
N PHE A 236 4.85 -24.69 -9.10
CA PHE A 236 6.30 -24.97 -9.22
C PHE A 236 6.66 -26.46 -9.01
N ASP A 237 5.68 -27.37 -8.84
CA ASP A 237 5.89 -28.80 -8.58
C ASP A 237 6.84 -29.07 -7.38
N LEU A 238 6.62 -28.40 -6.24
CA LEU A 238 7.45 -28.45 -5.02
C LEU A 238 7.02 -29.57 -4.05
#